data_72d4f414c7af5843983a9ec178b6bfc1
#
_entry.id   72d4f414c7af5843983a9ec178b6bfc1
#
_cell.length_a   1.000
_cell.length_b   1.000
_cell.length_c   1.000
_cell.angle_alpha   90.00
_cell.angle_beta   90.00
_cell.angle_gamma   90.00
#
_symmetry.space_group_name_H-M   'P 1'
#
loop_
_entity.id
_entity.type
_entity.pdbx_description
1 polymer ?
#
loop_
_entity_poly.entity_id
_entity_poly.type
_entity_poly.pdbx_seq_one_letter_code
_entity_poly.pdbx_strand_id
1 'polypeptide(L)'
;MNKIYYSLLFVLVVYLLITLSLYFFQRNLLYYPEENNYSGDRLTVSIEKIKIKTQDNIELLSWYHKKNVNDYKTILFLHGNAGSLENRIHKINHFKDMNVNFLLLAWRGFSGNKGKPTEMGLYEDA
;
A
#
# COMPACT_ATOMS: atom_id res chain seq x y z
N MET A 1 5.25 51.77 -8.80
CA MET A 1 5.44 50.98 -7.57
C MET A 1 4.22 50.09 -7.25
N ASN A 2 3.03 50.58 -7.24
CA ASN A 2 1.84 49.81 -6.83
C ASN A 2 1.53 48.56 -7.68
N LYS A 3 1.73 48.59 -8.99
CA LYS A 3 1.45 47.43 -9.87
C LYS A 3 2.38 46.23 -9.58
N ILE A 4 3.65 46.50 -9.36
CA ILE A 4 4.64 45.45 -9.02
C ILE A 4 4.29 44.83 -7.67
N TYR A 5 3.93 45.63 -6.69
CA TYR A 5 3.49 45.15 -5.37
C TYR A 5 2.27 44.23 -5.46
N TYR A 6 1.23 44.63 -6.20
CA TYR A 6 0.05 43.78 -6.39
C TYR A 6 0.35 42.51 -7.16
N SER A 7 1.25 42.54 -8.14
CA SER A 7 1.67 41.33 -8.84
C SER A 7 2.42 40.38 -7.92
N LEU A 8 3.33 40.87 -7.10
CA LEU A 8 4.04 40.04 -6.10
C LEU A 8 3.10 39.45 -5.05
N LEU A 9 2.17 40.26 -4.56
CA LEU A 9 1.15 39.79 -3.60
C LEU A 9 0.26 38.71 -4.22
N PHE A 10 -0.16 38.87 -5.47
CA PHE A 10 -0.94 37.88 -6.20
C PHE A 10 -0.18 36.54 -6.31
N VAL A 11 1.09 36.59 -6.73
CA VAL A 11 1.94 35.38 -6.83
C VAL A 11 2.09 34.69 -5.48
N LEU A 12 2.31 35.46 -4.41
CA LEU A 12 2.41 34.92 -3.04
C LEU A 12 1.12 34.23 -2.63
N VAL A 13 -0.03 34.85 -2.87
CA VAL A 13 -1.34 34.27 -2.53
C VAL A 13 -1.58 32.96 -3.29
N VAL A 14 -1.31 32.95 -4.60
CA VAL A 14 -1.43 31.73 -5.43
C VAL A 14 -0.52 30.63 -4.90
N TYR A 15 0.73 30.94 -4.60
CA TYR A 15 1.68 29.99 -4.01
C TYR A 15 1.16 29.38 -2.71
N LEU A 16 0.66 30.22 -1.80
CA LEU A 16 0.09 29.73 -0.52
C LEU A 16 -1.14 28.86 -0.72
N LEU A 17 -2.03 29.22 -1.65
CA LEU A 17 -3.22 28.40 -1.96
C LEU A 17 -2.83 27.03 -2.52
N ILE A 18 -1.85 26.98 -3.44
CA ILE A 18 -1.34 25.70 -3.97
C ILE A 18 -0.71 24.87 -2.86
N THR A 19 0.12 25.46 -2.03
CA THR A 19 0.80 24.75 -0.93
C THR A 19 -0.21 24.19 0.08
N LEU A 20 -1.21 24.97 0.47
CA LEU A 20 -2.28 24.52 1.34
C LEU A 20 -3.10 23.41 0.70
N SER A 21 -3.44 23.54 -0.57
CA SER A 21 -4.16 22.50 -1.31
C SER A 21 -3.37 21.19 -1.32
N LEU A 22 -2.09 21.23 -1.65
CA LEU A 22 -1.22 20.05 -1.62
C LEU A 22 -1.13 19.44 -0.22
N TYR A 23 -1.03 20.26 0.82
CA TYR A 23 -0.99 19.78 2.21
C TYR A 23 -2.27 19.02 2.61
N PHE A 24 -3.45 19.53 2.26
CA PHE A 24 -4.72 18.88 2.61
C PHE A 24 -5.02 17.65 1.75
N PHE A 25 -4.63 17.66 0.48
CA PHE A 25 -4.93 16.58 -0.47
C PHE A 25 -3.77 15.60 -0.69
N GLN A 26 -2.63 15.77 -0.02
CA GLN A 26 -1.43 14.95 -0.22
C GLN A 26 -1.69 13.43 -0.17
N ARG A 27 -2.56 12.97 0.74
CA ARG A 27 -2.89 11.54 0.84
C ARG A 27 -3.61 11.02 -0.40
N ASN A 28 -4.57 11.77 -0.92
CA ASN A 28 -5.31 11.39 -2.11
C ASN A 28 -4.44 11.43 -3.37
N LEU A 29 -3.38 12.26 -3.34
CA LEU A 29 -2.40 12.36 -4.41
C LEU A 29 -1.31 11.27 -4.29
N LEU A 30 -1.10 10.71 -3.11
CA LEU A 30 -0.05 9.74 -2.86
C LEU A 30 -0.55 8.30 -2.89
N TYR A 31 -1.72 8.01 -2.32
CA TYR A 31 -2.22 6.65 -2.16
C TYR A 31 -3.42 6.39 -3.07
N TYR A 32 -3.34 5.29 -3.82
CA TYR A 32 -4.38 4.84 -4.77
C TYR A 32 -4.79 3.40 -4.43
N PRO A 33 -5.48 3.17 -3.30
CA PRO A 33 -5.91 1.84 -2.91
C PRO A 33 -7.03 1.32 -3.79
N GLU A 34 -6.97 0.03 -4.09
CA GLU A 34 -8.04 -0.72 -4.77
C GLU A 34 -8.52 -1.85 -3.88
N GLU A 35 -9.78 -2.27 -4.06
CA GLU A 35 -10.31 -3.47 -3.46
C GLU A 35 -9.67 -4.72 -4.10
N ASN A 36 -9.64 -5.81 -3.35
CA ASN A 36 -9.12 -7.07 -3.84
C ASN A 36 -10.27 -8.00 -4.24
N ASN A 37 -10.62 -7.97 -5.51
CA ASN A 37 -11.71 -8.77 -6.08
C ASN A 37 -11.23 -10.08 -6.74
N TYR A 38 -10.00 -10.49 -6.48
CA TYR A 38 -9.36 -11.60 -7.14
C TYR A 38 -9.86 -12.96 -6.66
N SER A 39 -10.24 -13.82 -7.61
CA SER A 39 -10.77 -15.18 -7.36
C SER A 39 -9.69 -16.24 -7.10
N GLY A 40 -8.45 -16.00 -7.53
CA GLY A 40 -7.34 -16.94 -7.40
C GLY A 40 -6.94 -17.67 -8.69
N ASP A 41 -7.65 -17.45 -9.79
CA ASP A 41 -7.48 -18.18 -11.07
C ASP A 41 -6.16 -17.89 -11.83
N ARG A 42 -5.51 -16.78 -11.58
CA ARG A 42 -4.23 -16.40 -12.19
C ARG A 42 -2.99 -16.82 -11.38
N LEU A 43 -3.19 -17.41 -10.22
CA LEU A 43 -2.09 -17.97 -9.43
C LEU A 43 -1.72 -19.36 -9.92
N THR A 44 -0.42 -19.59 -10.10
CA THR A 44 0.14 -20.90 -10.46
C THR A 44 0.55 -21.72 -9.23
N VAL A 45 0.34 -21.18 -8.05
CA VAL A 45 0.68 -21.77 -6.75
C VAL A 45 -0.48 -21.58 -5.77
N SER A 46 -0.58 -22.47 -4.79
CA SER A 46 -1.54 -22.31 -3.70
C SER A 46 -1.13 -21.19 -2.76
N ILE A 47 -2.09 -20.44 -2.28
CA ILE A 47 -1.91 -19.44 -1.23
C ILE A 47 -2.87 -19.68 -0.08
N GLU A 48 -2.44 -19.34 1.11
CA GLU A 48 -3.26 -19.23 2.30
C GLU A 48 -3.58 -17.74 2.52
N LYS A 49 -4.87 -17.40 2.65
CA LYS A 49 -5.30 -16.05 3.01
C LYS A 49 -5.28 -15.96 4.54
N ILE A 50 -4.38 -15.16 5.06
CA ILE A 50 -4.25 -14.94 6.50
C ILE A 50 -4.57 -13.49 6.84
N LYS A 51 -4.93 -13.25 8.10
CA LYS A 51 -5.15 -11.92 8.66
C LYS A 51 -4.11 -11.67 9.74
N ILE A 52 -3.37 -10.59 9.60
CA ILE A 52 -2.39 -10.13 10.57
C ILE A 52 -3.01 -8.97 11.33
N LYS A 53 -3.04 -9.07 12.64
CA LYS A 53 -3.59 -8.03 13.50
C LYS A 53 -2.49 -7.07 13.93
N THR A 54 -2.67 -5.79 13.65
CA THR A 54 -1.77 -4.71 14.06
C THR A 54 -1.95 -4.35 15.54
N GLN A 55 -1.02 -3.58 16.10
CA GLN A 55 -1.09 -3.13 17.50
C GLN A 55 -2.34 -2.26 17.77
N ASP A 56 -2.76 -1.47 16.79
CA ASP A 56 -3.98 -0.65 16.84
C ASP A 56 -5.26 -1.40 16.43
N ASN A 57 -5.22 -2.76 16.43
CA ASN A 57 -6.34 -3.66 16.19
C ASN A 57 -6.95 -3.64 14.78
N ILE A 58 -6.21 -3.25 13.76
CA ILE A 58 -6.61 -3.44 12.37
C ILE A 58 -6.21 -4.84 11.91
N GLU A 59 -7.10 -5.54 11.22
CA GLU A 59 -6.80 -6.82 10.57
C GLU A 59 -6.37 -6.56 9.13
N LEU A 60 -5.15 -6.96 8.78
CA LEU A 60 -4.57 -6.81 7.46
C LEU A 60 -4.62 -8.14 6.71
N LEU A 61 -5.30 -8.15 5.56
CA LEU A 61 -5.29 -9.29 4.64
C LEU A 61 -3.88 -9.51 4.11
N SER A 62 -3.43 -10.75 4.15
CA SER A 62 -2.15 -11.17 3.60
C SER A 62 -2.30 -12.47 2.83
N TRP A 63 -1.51 -12.63 1.79
CA TRP A 63 -1.41 -13.87 1.03
C TRP A 63 -0.09 -14.56 1.35
N TYR A 64 -0.18 -15.78 1.85
CA TYR A 64 0.97 -16.58 2.23
C TYR A 64 1.13 -17.78 1.32
N HIS A 65 2.20 -17.79 0.52
CA HIS A 65 2.66 -18.97 -0.20
C HIS A 65 3.63 -19.72 0.70
N LYS A 66 3.08 -20.72 1.40
CA LYS A 66 3.79 -21.55 2.37
C LYS A 66 4.28 -22.82 1.70
N LYS A 67 5.58 -23.05 1.69
CA LYS A 67 6.21 -24.29 1.20
C LYS A 67 6.73 -25.14 2.34
N ASN A 68 7.73 -24.63 3.06
CA ASN A 68 8.35 -25.33 4.18
C ASN A 68 8.78 -24.30 5.23
N VAL A 69 8.08 -24.26 6.36
CA VAL A 69 8.34 -23.27 7.42
C VAL A 69 9.55 -23.59 8.28
N ASN A 70 9.99 -24.86 8.28
CA ASN A 70 11.12 -25.31 9.10
C ASN A 70 12.45 -25.00 8.41
N ASP A 71 12.53 -25.20 7.08
CA ASP A 71 13.79 -25.14 6.34
C ASP A 71 13.93 -23.87 5.49
N TYR A 72 12.80 -23.26 5.06
CA TYR A 72 12.85 -22.14 4.14
C TYR A 72 12.61 -20.80 4.85
N LYS A 73 13.39 -19.80 4.48
CA LYS A 73 13.16 -18.43 4.92
C LYS A 73 11.85 -17.89 4.35
N THR A 74 11.21 -16.99 5.08
CA THR A 74 10.04 -16.27 4.59
C THR A 74 10.43 -14.88 4.12
N ILE A 75 10.10 -14.59 2.87
CA ILE A 75 10.21 -13.23 2.31
C ILE A 75 8.91 -12.49 2.62
N LEU A 76 9.00 -11.42 3.40
CA LEU A 76 7.91 -10.47 3.56
C LEU A 76 7.98 -9.44 2.43
N PHE A 77 6.91 -9.34 1.65
CA PHE A 77 6.79 -8.36 0.58
C PHE A 77 5.75 -7.30 0.96
N LEU A 78 6.22 -6.06 1.04
CA LEU A 78 5.42 -4.87 1.29
C LEU A 78 5.24 -4.14 -0.04
N HIS A 79 3.99 -3.98 -0.47
CA HIS A 79 3.71 -3.39 -1.79
C HIS A 79 3.79 -1.84 -1.76
N GLY A 80 3.81 -1.22 -2.93
CA GLY A 80 3.82 0.24 -3.08
C GLY A 80 2.47 0.91 -2.78
N ASN A 81 2.33 2.14 -3.21
CA ASN A 81 1.24 3.05 -2.86
C ASN A 81 -0.02 2.98 -3.73
N ALA A 82 -0.13 1.98 -4.61
CA ALA A 82 -1.28 1.82 -5.51
C ALA A 82 -1.71 0.36 -5.67
N GLY A 83 -2.97 0.14 -6.05
CA GLY A 83 -3.53 -1.15 -6.41
C GLY A 83 -3.96 -2.01 -5.22
N SER A 84 -3.90 -3.33 -5.41
CA SER A 84 -4.32 -4.35 -4.44
C SER A 84 -3.37 -5.55 -4.46
N LEU A 85 -3.60 -6.57 -3.64
CA LEU A 85 -2.87 -7.86 -3.70
C LEU A 85 -3.01 -8.52 -5.07
N GLU A 86 -4.15 -8.38 -5.71
CA GLU A 86 -4.40 -8.91 -7.05
C GLU A 86 -3.38 -8.44 -8.08
N ASN A 87 -2.98 -7.17 -8.03
CA ASN A 87 -1.98 -6.62 -8.94
C ASN A 87 -0.57 -7.17 -8.69
N ARG A 88 -0.38 -7.93 -7.62
CA ARG A 88 0.93 -8.48 -7.18
C ARG A 88 1.07 -9.99 -7.44
N ILE A 89 0.10 -10.63 -8.11
CA ILE A 89 0.12 -12.06 -8.42
C ILE A 89 1.44 -12.47 -9.10
N HIS A 90 1.94 -11.65 -10.01
CA HIS A 90 3.20 -11.91 -10.70
C HIS A 90 4.39 -12.04 -9.75
N LYS A 91 4.36 -11.37 -8.59
CA LYS A 91 5.41 -11.50 -7.57
C LYS A 91 5.41 -12.90 -6.96
N ILE A 92 4.23 -13.39 -6.55
CA ILE A 92 4.11 -14.75 -5.98
C ILE A 92 4.54 -15.80 -7.02
N ASN A 93 4.03 -15.68 -8.24
CA ASN A 93 4.39 -16.61 -9.31
C ASN A 93 5.89 -16.62 -9.63
N HIS A 94 6.58 -15.47 -9.49
CA HIS A 94 8.02 -15.37 -9.68
C HIS A 94 8.82 -16.18 -8.65
N PHE A 95 8.35 -16.23 -7.40
CA PHE A 95 9.02 -16.95 -6.32
C PHE A 95 8.64 -18.44 -6.23
N LYS A 96 7.76 -18.93 -7.10
CA LYS A 96 7.21 -20.29 -7.03
C LYS A 96 8.27 -21.40 -7.03
N ASP A 97 9.37 -21.22 -7.76
CA ASP A 97 10.43 -22.24 -7.91
C ASP A 97 11.60 -22.04 -6.93
N MET A 98 11.58 -20.99 -6.13
CA MET A 98 12.61 -20.70 -5.13
C MET A 98 12.35 -21.44 -3.81
N ASN A 99 13.42 -21.81 -3.10
CA ASN A 99 13.32 -22.41 -1.76
C ASN A 99 13.04 -21.37 -0.68
N VAL A 100 11.92 -20.66 -0.83
CA VAL A 100 11.45 -19.63 0.09
C VAL A 100 9.94 -19.75 0.32
N ASN A 101 9.49 -19.37 1.48
CA ASN A 101 8.10 -19.00 1.72
C ASN A 101 7.92 -17.52 1.34
N PHE A 102 6.72 -17.13 0.94
CA PHE A 102 6.47 -15.75 0.50
C PHE A 102 5.18 -15.22 1.16
N LEU A 103 5.32 -14.12 1.88
CA LEU A 103 4.22 -13.43 2.56
C LEU A 103 4.02 -12.06 1.93
N LEU A 104 2.89 -11.85 1.30
CA LEU A 104 2.48 -10.59 0.69
C LEU A 104 1.44 -9.92 1.57
N LEU A 105 1.82 -8.82 2.22
CA LEU A 105 0.95 -8.03 3.09
C LEU A 105 0.22 -6.94 2.30
N ALA A 106 -1.08 -6.75 2.53
CA ALA A 106 -1.79 -5.57 2.10
C ALA A 106 -1.87 -4.54 3.23
N TRP A 107 -1.51 -3.31 2.91
CA TRP A 107 -1.59 -2.18 3.85
C TRP A 107 -3.05 -1.86 4.25
N ARG A 108 -3.22 -1.15 5.37
CA ARG A 108 -4.51 -0.55 5.73
C ARG A 108 -5.07 0.31 4.60
N GLY A 109 -6.37 0.22 4.35
CA GLY A 109 -7.05 0.89 3.24
C GLY A 109 -6.89 0.22 1.88
N PHE A 110 -5.96 -0.73 1.70
CA PHE A 110 -5.75 -1.49 0.46
C PHE A 110 -6.41 -2.87 0.52
N SER A 111 -6.77 -3.43 -0.62
CA SER A 111 -7.34 -4.79 -0.74
C SER A 111 -8.56 -5.06 0.14
N GLY A 112 -9.35 -4.03 0.43
CA GLY A 112 -10.51 -4.10 1.31
C GLY A 112 -10.19 -4.04 2.81
N ASN A 113 -8.94 -3.84 3.20
CA ASN A 113 -8.57 -3.64 4.60
C ASN A 113 -9.15 -2.34 5.15
N LYS A 114 -9.57 -2.38 6.41
CA LYS A 114 -10.04 -1.18 7.12
C LYS A 114 -8.91 -0.16 7.32
N GLY A 115 -9.30 1.06 7.67
CA GLY A 115 -8.38 2.16 7.92
C GLY A 115 -8.08 2.98 6.67
N LYS A 116 -7.23 3.99 6.85
CA LYS A 116 -6.77 4.88 5.76
C LYS A 116 -5.24 4.86 5.74
N PRO A 117 -4.61 4.77 4.56
CA PRO A 117 -3.16 4.79 4.48
C PRO A 117 -2.64 6.18 4.92
N THR A 118 -1.79 6.17 5.92
CA THR A 118 -1.05 7.32 6.44
C THR A 118 0.35 6.86 6.75
N GLU A 119 1.32 7.75 6.76
CA GLU A 119 2.71 7.40 7.10
C GLU A 119 2.80 6.62 8.42
N MET A 120 2.24 7.17 9.50
CA MET A 120 2.21 6.48 10.81
C MET A 120 1.47 5.16 10.77
N GLY A 121 0.32 5.11 10.08
CA GLY A 121 -0.43 3.87 9.96
C GLY A 121 0.32 2.78 9.20
N LEU A 122 1.11 3.12 8.18
CA LEU A 122 1.94 2.15 7.46
C LEU A 122 3.13 1.67 8.31
N TYR A 123 3.66 2.50 9.22
CA TYR A 123 4.65 2.04 10.21
C TYR A 123 4.06 1.05 11.21
N GLU A 124 2.80 1.24 11.63
CA GLU A 124 2.09 0.29 12.49
C GLU A 124 1.75 -1.04 11.78
N ASP A 125 1.62 -1.00 10.44
CA ASP A 125 1.34 -2.18 9.62
C ASP A 125 2.61 -3.01 9.36
N ALA A 126 3.80 -2.43 9.42
CA ALA A 126 5.07 -3.07 9.10
C ALA A 126 5.75 -3.71 10.31
#